data_5f212a6546a4d3d1243367e412ce67f9
#
_entry.id   5f212a6546a4d3d1243367e412ce67f9
#
_cell.length_a   1.000
_cell.length_b   1.000
_cell.length_c   1.000
_cell.angle_alpha   90.00
_cell.angle_beta   90.00
_cell.angle_gamma   90.00
#
_symmetry.space_group_name_H-M   'P 1'
#
loop_
_entity.id
_entity.type
_entity.pdbx_description
1 polymer ?
#
loop_
_entity_poly.entity_id
_entity_poly.type
_entity_poly.pdbx_seq_one_letter_code
_entity_poly.pdbx_strand_id
1 'polypeptide(L)'
;MKEKIYGICLTKVFREESYGQPEVTLCKTREIAHREFIDIVSNRLDDWLPDEYEDEDGTSKDFMTVEQKVQSLKDEGYDISFSMDEYNEFLEFATSDESSTSVRIFETEMITE
;
A
#
# COMPACT_ATOMS: atom_id res chain seq x y z
N MET A 1 -21.51 -5.01 -23.09
CA MET A 1 -21.62 -5.51 -21.73
C MET A 1 -20.60 -4.80 -20.83
N LYS A 2 -20.97 -4.50 -19.61
CA LYS A 2 -20.07 -3.87 -18.66
C LYS A 2 -19.72 -4.85 -17.55
N GLU A 3 -18.44 -5.01 -17.28
CA GLU A 3 -17.98 -5.84 -16.18
C GLU A 3 -17.31 -4.98 -15.12
N LYS A 4 -17.58 -5.27 -13.86
CA LYS A 4 -16.86 -4.63 -12.77
C LYS A 4 -15.47 -5.21 -12.67
N ILE A 5 -14.49 -4.33 -12.58
CA ILE A 5 -13.12 -4.70 -12.30
C ILE A 5 -12.59 -3.83 -11.17
N TYR A 6 -11.54 -4.29 -10.54
CA TYR A 6 -10.94 -3.61 -9.41
C TYR A 6 -9.50 -3.27 -9.75
N GLY A 7 -9.10 -2.08 -9.44
CA GLY A 7 -7.75 -1.63 -9.68
C GLY A 7 -7.05 -1.26 -8.39
N ILE A 8 -5.73 -1.40 -8.40
CA ILE A 8 -4.90 -0.91 -7.32
C ILE A 8 -4.00 0.16 -7.92
N CYS A 9 -4.09 1.36 -7.39
CA CYS A 9 -3.29 2.48 -7.86
C CYS A 9 -2.20 2.79 -6.84
N LEU A 10 -0.96 2.71 -7.28
CA LEU A 10 0.21 3.10 -6.50
C LEU A 10 0.75 4.41 -7.04
N THR A 11 0.80 5.44 -6.22
CA THR A 11 1.31 6.75 -6.58
C THR A 11 2.44 7.14 -5.64
N LYS A 12 3.54 7.63 -6.19
CA LYS A 12 4.68 8.16 -5.43
C LYS A 12 4.88 9.61 -5.81
N VAL A 13 5.07 10.46 -4.82
CA VAL A 13 5.35 11.88 -5.02
C VAL A 13 6.66 12.21 -4.31
N PHE A 14 7.59 12.84 -5.02
CA PHE A 14 8.85 13.31 -4.48
C PHE A 14 8.88 14.83 -4.58
N ARG A 15 9.48 15.48 -3.59
CA ARG A 15 9.48 16.94 -3.46
C ARG A 15 9.94 17.71 -4.68
N GLU A 16 11.03 17.28 -5.30
CA GLU A 16 11.64 18.00 -6.42
C GLU A 16 11.36 17.38 -7.77
N GLU A 17 10.82 16.19 -7.76
CA GLU A 17 10.53 15.46 -8.97
C GLU A 17 9.15 14.83 -8.81
N SER A 18 8.14 15.49 -9.32
CA SER A 18 6.77 15.00 -9.24
C SER A 18 6.54 13.86 -10.22
N TYR A 19 7.37 12.81 -10.11
CA TYR A 19 7.34 11.92 -11.18
C TYR A 19 7.26 10.51 -10.84
N GLY A 20 6.29 9.98 -10.82
CA GLY A 20 6.06 8.63 -11.12
C GLY A 20 4.71 8.59 -11.79
N GLN A 21 4.64 8.03 -12.93
CA GLN A 21 3.35 7.66 -13.46
C GLN A 21 2.73 6.70 -12.47
N PRO A 22 1.45 6.87 -12.13
CA PRO A 22 0.79 5.91 -11.27
C PRO A 22 0.90 4.49 -11.84
N GLU A 23 1.26 3.54 -10.99
CA GLU A 23 1.21 2.14 -11.36
C GLU A 23 -0.18 1.61 -11.05
N VAL A 24 -0.83 1.02 -12.04
CA VAL A 24 -2.17 0.47 -11.87
C VAL A 24 -2.15 -1.02 -12.16
N THR A 25 -2.68 -1.81 -11.21
CA THR A 25 -2.87 -3.24 -11.38
C THR A 25 -4.36 -3.52 -11.45
N LEU A 26 -4.81 -4.20 -12.49
CA LEU A 26 -6.23 -4.53 -12.66
C LEU A 26 -6.51 -5.97 -12.26
N CYS A 27 -7.58 -6.17 -11.52
CA CYS A 27 -7.98 -7.46 -10.99
C CYS A 27 -9.46 -7.73 -11.30
N LYS A 28 -9.79 -8.99 -11.57
CA LYS A 28 -11.16 -9.37 -11.91
C LYS A 28 -12.11 -9.38 -10.72
N THR A 29 -11.62 -9.69 -9.54
CA THR A 29 -12.44 -9.79 -8.34
C THR A 29 -11.87 -8.95 -7.23
N ARG A 30 -12.72 -8.60 -6.27
CA ARG A 30 -12.31 -7.84 -5.11
C ARG A 30 -11.34 -8.65 -4.22
N GLU A 31 -11.54 -9.96 -4.12
CA GLU A 31 -10.64 -10.81 -3.33
C GLU A 31 -9.23 -10.83 -3.90
N ILE A 32 -9.09 -10.89 -5.22
CA ILE A 32 -7.79 -10.81 -5.88
C ILE A 32 -7.16 -9.44 -5.63
N ALA A 33 -7.96 -8.37 -5.80
CA ALA A 33 -7.48 -7.02 -5.55
C ALA A 33 -7.01 -6.83 -4.10
N HIS A 34 -7.75 -7.36 -3.15
CA HIS A 34 -7.36 -7.28 -1.74
C HIS A 34 -6.02 -7.97 -1.48
N ARG A 35 -5.82 -9.18 -2.02
CA ARG A 35 -4.54 -9.89 -1.89
C ARG A 35 -3.38 -9.11 -2.50
N GLU A 36 -3.57 -8.61 -3.71
CA GLU A 36 -2.54 -7.83 -4.38
C GLU A 36 -2.24 -6.54 -3.63
N PHE A 37 -3.27 -5.89 -3.07
CA PHE A 37 -3.11 -4.70 -2.25
C PHE A 37 -2.23 -5.00 -1.02
N ILE A 38 -2.50 -6.10 -0.31
CA ILE A 38 -1.71 -6.49 0.85
C ILE A 38 -0.24 -6.73 0.45
N ASP A 39 0.01 -7.41 -0.66
CA ASP A 39 1.36 -7.68 -1.14
C ASP A 39 2.09 -6.39 -1.52
N ILE A 40 1.42 -5.48 -2.22
CA ILE A 40 2.00 -4.20 -2.61
C ILE A 40 2.33 -3.35 -1.39
N VAL A 41 1.40 -3.26 -0.44
CA VAL A 41 1.61 -2.49 0.79
C VAL A 41 2.75 -3.09 1.60
N SER A 42 2.76 -4.41 1.78
CA SER A 42 3.81 -5.09 2.54
C SER A 42 5.20 -4.81 1.94
N ASN A 43 5.34 -4.91 0.63
CA ASN A 43 6.60 -4.65 -0.05
C ASN A 43 7.04 -3.19 0.12
N ARG A 44 6.10 -2.23 0.09
CA ARG A 44 6.43 -0.82 0.29
C ARG A 44 6.87 -0.54 1.72
N LEU A 45 6.21 -1.14 2.69
CA LEU A 45 6.61 -0.98 4.10
C LEU A 45 7.98 -1.59 4.37
N ASP A 46 8.30 -2.71 3.72
CA ASP A 46 9.61 -3.37 3.85
C ASP A 46 10.75 -2.46 3.38
N ASP A 47 10.51 -1.60 2.39
CA ASP A 47 11.53 -0.65 1.91
C ASP A 47 11.95 0.36 2.99
N TRP A 48 11.09 0.60 3.98
CA TRP A 48 11.34 1.57 5.05
C TRP A 48 11.78 0.92 6.35
N LEU A 49 11.73 -0.40 6.44
CA LEU A 49 12.22 -1.15 7.60
C LEU A 49 13.61 -1.74 7.29
N PRO A 50 14.56 -1.69 8.23
CA PRO A 50 15.86 -2.34 8.01
C PRO A 50 15.71 -3.83 7.74
N ASP A 51 16.65 -4.40 6.98
CA ASP A 51 16.60 -5.82 6.62
C ASP A 51 16.58 -6.75 7.83
N GLU A 52 17.26 -6.36 8.92
CA GLU A 52 17.33 -7.14 10.14
C GLU A 52 16.39 -6.62 11.23
N TYR A 53 15.33 -5.93 10.82
CA TYR A 53 14.40 -5.34 11.77
C TYR A 53 13.64 -6.40 12.56
N GLU A 54 13.55 -6.21 13.87
CA GLU A 54 12.70 -6.99 14.76
C GLU A 54 11.86 -6.02 15.60
N ASP A 55 10.61 -6.40 15.89
CA ASP A 55 9.76 -5.60 16.78
C ASP A 55 10.14 -5.84 18.27
N GLU A 56 9.37 -5.21 19.16
CA GLU A 56 9.62 -5.33 20.61
C GLU A 56 9.49 -6.77 21.12
N ASP A 57 8.72 -7.60 20.44
CA ASP A 57 8.51 -8.99 20.80
C ASP A 57 9.53 -9.93 20.16
N GLY A 58 10.47 -9.40 19.39
CA GLY A 58 11.48 -10.18 18.69
C GLY A 58 11.00 -10.80 17.39
N THR A 59 9.85 -10.35 16.85
CA THR A 59 9.33 -10.82 15.57
C THR A 59 10.09 -10.14 14.44
N SER A 60 10.71 -10.94 13.57
CA SER A 60 11.42 -10.38 12.43
C SER A 60 10.44 -9.84 11.37
N LYS A 61 10.94 -8.91 10.56
CA LYS A 61 10.16 -8.25 9.51
C LYS A 61 9.41 -9.26 8.61
N ASP A 62 10.04 -10.37 8.27
CA ASP A 62 9.45 -11.36 7.37
C ASP A 62 8.22 -12.06 7.96
N PHE A 63 8.08 -12.06 9.28
CA PHE A 63 6.96 -12.67 9.97
C PHE A 63 5.95 -11.67 10.52
N MET A 64 6.15 -10.39 10.27
CA MET A 64 5.23 -9.34 10.72
C MET A 64 4.05 -9.21 9.76
N THR A 65 2.86 -8.97 10.34
CA THR A 65 1.69 -8.59 9.53
C THR A 65 1.85 -7.16 9.03
N VAL A 66 1.02 -6.77 8.05
CA VAL A 66 1.00 -5.40 7.55
C VAL A 66 0.72 -4.42 8.68
N GLU A 67 -0.25 -4.73 9.56
CA GLU A 67 -0.60 -3.87 10.69
C GLU A 67 0.57 -3.70 11.66
N GLN A 68 1.32 -4.76 11.90
CA GLN A 68 2.51 -4.70 12.76
C GLN A 68 3.58 -3.81 12.15
N LYS A 69 3.80 -3.91 10.84
CA LYS A 69 4.76 -3.06 10.13
C LYS A 69 4.33 -1.59 10.18
N VAL A 70 3.05 -1.32 9.95
CA VAL A 70 2.50 0.05 10.05
C VAL A 70 2.74 0.61 11.43
N GLN A 71 2.42 -0.16 12.48
CA GLN A 71 2.59 0.30 13.85
C GLN A 71 4.06 0.56 14.19
N SER A 72 4.96 -0.31 13.75
CA SER A 72 6.40 -0.12 13.95
C SER A 72 6.91 1.18 13.35
N LEU A 73 6.44 1.51 12.13
CA LEU A 73 6.83 2.75 11.48
C LEU A 73 6.22 3.98 12.16
N LYS A 74 4.96 3.88 12.63
CA LYS A 74 4.35 4.96 13.42
C LYS A 74 5.12 5.21 14.71
N ASP A 75 5.58 4.16 15.37
CA ASP A 75 6.35 4.27 16.61
C ASP A 75 7.70 4.97 16.38
N GLU A 76 8.24 4.88 15.16
CA GLU A 76 9.46 5.58 14.77
C GLU A 76 9.22 7.02 14.31
N GLY A 77 7.97 7.47 14.28
CA GLY A 77 7.62 8.85 13.97
C GLY A 77 7.16 9.12 12.55
N TYR A 78 6.98 8.08 11.74
CA TYR A 78 6.45 8.26 10.38
C TYR A 78 4.94 8.53 10.40
N ASP A 79 4.49 9.35 9.46
CA ASP A 79 3.07 9.66 9.31
C ASP A 79 2.44 8.68 8.33
N ILE A 80 1.65 7.75 8.86
CA ILE A 80 1.02 6.69 8.06
C ILE A 80 -0.47 6.65 8.38
N SER A 81 -1.28 6.62 7.32
CA SER A 81 -2.71 6.31 7.41
C SER A 81 -2.95 5.02 6.64
N PHE A 82 -3.60 4.06 7.28
CA PHE A 82 -3.80 2.73 6.70
C PHE A 82 -5.16 2.19 7.08
N SER A 83 -5.85 1.59 6.11
CA SER A 83 -7.12 0.90 6.32
C SER A 83 -7.19 -0.35 5.46
N MET A 84 -7.72 -1.43 6.04
CA MET A 84 -8.06 -2.66 5.32
C MET A 84 -9.56 -2.93 5.32
N ASP A 85 -10.37 -1.91 5.59
CA ASP A 85 -11.83 -2.03 5.52
C ASP A 85 -12.25 -2.36 4.08
N GLU A 86 -13.17 -3.30 3.94
CA GLU A 86 -13.55 -3.92 2.67
C GLU A 86 -13.88 -2.96 1.53
N TYR A 87 -14.36 -1.78 1.83
CA TYR A 87 -14.70 -0.78 0.82
C TYR A 87 -13.86 0.49 0.91
N ASN A 88 -12.82 0.47 1.74
CA ASN A 88 -11.99 1.64 1.96
C ASN A 88 -10.55 1.20 2.29
N GLU A 89 -9.96 0.44 1.38
CA GLU A 89 -8.61 -0.08 1.53
C GLU A 89 -7.62 0.91 0.97
N PHE A 90 -6.73 1.41 1.82
CA PHE A 90 -5.71 2.38 1.38
C PHE A 90 -4.52 2.39 2.32
N LEU A 91 -3.40 2.85 1.78
CA LEU A 91 -2.21 3.24 2.54
C LEU A 91 -1.80 4.62 2.07
N GLU A 92 -1.56 5.54 3.00
CA GLU A 92 -0.92 6.81 2.73
C GLU A 92 0.26 6.96 3.68
N PHE A 93 1.43 7.17 3.12
CA PHE A 93 2.67 7.23 3.88
C PHE A 93 3.43 8.50 3.48
N ALA A 94 3.73 9.35 4.43
CA ALA A 94 4.48 10.58 4.20
C ALA A 94 5.77 10.60 5.01
N THR A 95 6.83 11.10 4.42
CA THR A 95 8.11 11.26 5.09
C THR A 95 8.38 12.74 5.37
N SER A 96 9.33 13.01 6.26
CA SER A 96 9.66 14.37 6.66
C SER A 96 10.26 15.23 5.54
N ASP A 97 10.70 14.63 4.45
CA ASP A 97 11.27 15.33 3.30
C ASP A 97 10.24 15.54 2.17
N GLU A 98 8.97 15.49 2.52
CA GLU A 98 7.83 15.73 1.61
C GLU A 98 7.62 14.67 0.52
N SER A 99 8.25 13.53 0.67
CA SER A 99 7.93 12.38 -0.19
C SER A 99 6.69 11.67 0.35
N SER A 100 5.85 11.20 -0.54
CA SER A 100 4.68 10.43 -0.14
C SER A 100 4.44 9.24 -1.06
N THR A 101 3.83 8.20 -0.49
CA THR A 101 3.39 7.02 -1.24
C THR A 101 1.93 6.78 -0.91
N SER A 102 1.12 6.55 -1.92
CA SER A 102 -0.31 6.26 -1.75
C SER A 102 -0.65 4.99 -2.53
N VAL A 103 -1.35 4.08 -1.87
CA VAL A 103 -1.86 2.85 -2.50
C VAL A 103 -3.34 2.76 -2.20
N ARG A 104 -4.18 2.62 -3.23
CA ARG A 104 -5.63 2.54 -3.06
C ARG A 104 -6.21 1.50 -3.99
N ILE A 105 -7.27 0.83 -3.52
CA ILE A 105 -8.12 -0.01 -4.36
C ILE A 105 -9.27 0.85 -4.86
N PHE A 106 -9.59 0.74 -6.14
CA PHE A 106 -10.75 1.40 -6.72
C PHE A 106 -11.56 0.41 -7.56
N GLU A 107 -12.83 0.71 -7.71
CA GLU A 107 -13.75 -0.07 -8.54
C GLU A 107 -14.02 0.69 -9.82
N THR A 108 -14.02 0.01 -10.95
CA THR A 108 -14.34 0.61 -12.23
C THR A 108 -15.08 -0.40 -13.11
N GLU A 109 -15.49 0.01 -14.28
CA GLU A 109 -16.18 -0.85 -15.22
C GLU A 109 -15.36 -0.96 -16.50
N MET A 110 -15.31 -2.18 -17.02
CA MET A 110 -14.70 -2.45 -18.31
C MET A 110 -15.82 -2.74 -19.31
N ILE A 111 -15.77 -2.08 -20.46
CA ILE A 111 -16.73 -2.34 -21.53
C ILE A 111 -16.24 -3.54 -22.33
N THR A 112 -17.05 -4.58 -22.38
CA THR A 112 -16.76 -5.77 -23.16
C THR A 112 -17.84 -5.94 -24.24
N GLU A 113 -17.43 -6.35 -25.39
CA GLU A 113 -18.35 -6.64 -26.49
C GLU A 113 -18.68 -8.12 -26.56
#